data_3dee8f24e01a9b7d9399fc4cb0d5617d
#
_entry.id   3dee8f24e01a9b7d9399fc4cb0d5617d
#
_cell.length_a   1.000
_cell.length_b   1.000
_cell.length_c   1.000
_cell.angle_alpha   90.00
_cell.angle_beta   90.00
_cell.angle_gamma   90.00
#
_symmetry.space_group_name_H-M   'P 1'
#
loop_
_entity.id
_entity.type
_entity.pdbx_description
1 polymer ?
#
loop_
_entity_poly.entity_id
_entity_poly.type
_entity_poly.pdbx_seq_one_letter_code
_entity_poly.pdbx_strand_id
1 'polypeptide(L)'
;MYRTLYSPQGGRIILDGREVINMASNNYLGLANHPAVVAAAKEALEKYGVATTASRNICGNYPVHDELEEKLAKFKGVEATLVFNCGVTANSGLIPQLVGKGDFIYSDELNHGSIIDGCRLSGAKIKVFRHMDMAHLEDLLQEPVEGKRLIITDGVFSMDGDLAPLPEMADLADQYNALLEQKHKN
;
A
#
# COMPACT_ATOMS: atom_id res chain seq x y z
N MET A 1 -4.70 24.71 10.60
CA MET A 1 -3.35 25.31 10.66
C MET A 1 -2.36 24.17 10.75
N TYR A 2 -1.31 24.14 9.89
CA TYR A 2 -0.27 23.12 9.94
C TYR A 2 0.70 23.39 11.08
N ARG A 3 1.19 22.32 11.72
CA ARG A 3 2.23 22.40 12.75
C ARG A 3 3.59 22.20 12.10
N THR A 4 4.63 22.84 12.63
CA THR A 4 5.97 22.83 12.04
C THR A 4 6.94 21.98 12.86
N LEU A 5 7.60 21.02 12.18
CA LEU A 5 8.63 20.16 12.76
C LEU A 5 10.01 20.80 12.55
N TYR A 6 10.79 20.93 13.64
CA TYR A 6 12.13 21.55 13.65
C TYR A 6 13.26 20.55 13.95
N SER A 7 12.98 19.27 13.96
CA SER A 7 13.97 18.20 14.16
C SER A 7 13.80 17.08 13.14
N PRO A 8 14.78 16.19 12.97
CA PRO A 8 14.55 14.92 12.28
C PRO A 8 13.41 14.12 12.92
N GLN A 9 12.81 13.21 12.15
CA GLN A 9 11.81 12.28 12.67
C GLN A 9 12.45 11.30 13.67
N GLY A 10 11.77 11.08 14.79
CA GLY A 10 12.22 10.20 15.87
C GLY A 10 11.12 9.99 16.92
N GLY A 11 11.40 9.22 17.97
CA GLY A 11 10.49 9.04 19.10
C GLY A 11 10.27 10.32 19.92
N ARG A 12 11.23 11.27 19.87
CA ARG A 12 11.10 12.63 20.36
C ARG A 12 11.39 13.59 19.23
N ILE A 13 10.61 14.66 19.14
CA ILE A 13 10.70 15.66 18.07
C ILE A 13 10.51 17.06 18.65
N ILE A 14 10.99 18.08 17.92
CA ILE A 14 10.71 19.48 18.25
C ILE A 14 9.57 19.95 17.35
N LEU A 15 8.39 20.10 17.92
CA LEU A 15 7.18 20.54 17.24
C LEU A 15 6.76 21.92 17.73
N ASP A 16 6.68 22.89 16.83
CA ASP A 16 6.39 24.31 17.14
C ASP A 16 7.29 24.87 18.28
N GLY A 17 8.59 24.49 18.24
CA GLY A 17 9.60 24.94 19.23
C GLY A 17 9.56 24.23 20.59
N ARG A 18 8.77 23.14 20.74
CA ARG A 18 8.69 22.35 21.97
C ARG A 18 9.07 20.89 21.72
N GLU A 19 9.83 20.29 22.63
CA GLU A 19 10.07 18.85 22.60
C GLU A 19 8.81 18.10 23.00
N VAL A 20 8.42 17.12 22.16
CA VAL A 20 7.25 16.26 22.39
C VAL A 20 7.58 14.81 22.06
N ILE A 21 6.84 13.87 22.65
CA ILE A 21 6.86 12.45 22.24
C ILE A 21 6.04 12.33 20.95
N ASN A 22 6.62 11.69 19.94
CA ASN A 22 5.99 11.52 18.65
C ASN A 22 5.22 10.17 18.59
N MET A 23 3.89 10.25 18.63
CA MET A 23 2.99 9.09 18.55
C MET A 23 2.24 9.04 17.21
N ALA A 24 2.55 9.92 16.24
CA ALA A 24 1.77 10.09 15.02
C ALA A 24 2.60 9.91 13.73
N SER A 25 3.82 9.38 13.82
CA SER A 25 4.71 9.20 12.66
C SER A 25 4.55 7.82 12.03
N ASN A 26 4.64 7.75 10.70
CA ASN A 26 4.78 6.49 9.97
C ASN A 26 6.19 5.88 10.05
N ASN A 27 7.10 6.48 10.83
CA ASN A 27 8.46 5.99 11.05
C ASN A 27 8.48 4.82 12.06
N TYR A 28 7.69 3.78 11.82
CA TYR A 28 7.44 2.66 12.75
C TYR A 28 8.72 1.96 13.23
N LEU A 29 9.71 1.82 12.36
CA LEU A 29 10.99 1.15 12.66
C LEU A 29 12.10 2.13 13.06
N GLY A 30 11.82 3.44 13.11
CA GLY A 30 12.82 4.46 13.45
C GLY A 30 13.93 4.65 12.41
N LEU A 31 13.71 4.25 11.16
CA LEU A 31 14.73 4.22 10.11
C LEU A 31 14.89 5.54 9.35
N ALA A 32 13.98 6.51 9.51
CA ALA A 32 13.97 7.73 8.70
C ALA A 32 15.27 8.56 8.78
N ASN A 33 16.00 8.48 9.89
CA ASN A 33 17.30 9.14 10.10
C ASN A 33 18.37 8.19 10.63
N HIS A 34 18.20 6.87 10.37
CA HIS A 34 19.20 5.88 10.77
C HIS A 34 20.52 6.14 10.02
N PRO A 35 21.69 6.18 10.71
CA PRO A 35 22.97 6.56 10.10
C PRO A 35 23.32 5.79 8.83
N ALA A 36 23.10 4.46 8.80
CA ALA A 36 23.37 3.64 7.63
C ALA A 36 22.45 3.99 6.44
N VAL A 37 21.17 4.28 6.70
CA VAL A 37 20.22 4.67 5.65
C VAL A 37 20.59 6.04 5.09
N VAL A 38 20.96 6.99 5.95
CA VAL A 38 21.42 8.33 5.53
C VAL A 38 22.71 8.24 4.72
N ALA A 39 23.67 7.38 5.13
CA ALA A 39 24.92 7.17 4.40
C ALA A 39 24.67 6.60 3.00
N ALA A 40 23.86 5.54 2.89
CA ALA A 40 23.48 4.95 1.62
C ALA A 40 22.75 5.95 0.68
N ALA A 41 21.87 6.77 1.25
CA ALA A 41 21.19 7.82 0.46
C ALA A 41 22.17 8.87 -0.07
N LYS A 42 23.17 9.29 0.70
CA LYS A 42 24.22 10.23 0.25
C LYS A 42 25.06 9.62 -0.88
N GLU A 43 25.49 8.37 -0.73
CA GLU A 43 26.25 7.65 -1.75
C GLU A 43 25.44 7.53 -3.05
N ALA A 44 24.16 7.15 -2.97
CA ALA A 44 23.29 7.07 -4.12
C ALA A 44 23.08 8.44 -4.80
N LEU A 45 22.97 9.50 -4.00
CA LEU A 45 22.85 10.88 -4.50
C LEU A 45 24.10 11.33 -5.27
N GLU A 46 25.28 11.03 -4.76
CA GLU A 46 26.54 11.33 -5.44
C GLU A 46 26.71 10.53 -6.74
N LYS A 47 26.26 9.28 -6.76
CA LYS A 47 26.39 8.39 -7.91
C LYS A 47 25.34 8.63 -9.00
N TYR A 48 24.10 8.88 -8.62
CA TYR A 48 22.96 8.90 -9.54
C TYR A 48 22.28 10.28 -9.67
N GLY A 49 22.65 11.25 -8.82
CA GLY A 49 21.94 12.54 -8.75
C GLY A 49 20.62 12.45 -7.97
N VAL A 50 19.85 13.54 -8.03
CA VAL A 50 18.63 13.71 -7.20
C VAL A 50 17.37 13.07 -7.80
N ALA A 51 17.38 12.76 -9.10
CA ALA A 51 16.19 12.24 -9.79
C ALA A 51 16.55 11.49 -11.07
N THR A 52 15.67 10.58 -11.49
CA THR A 52 15.81 9.84 -12.74
C THR A 52 15.39 10.65 -13.96
N THR A 53 14.58 11.69 -13.77
CA THR A 53 14.05 12.63 -14.80
C THR A 53 13.36 11.96 -15.99
N ALA A 54 13.07 10.66 -15.92
CA ALA A 54 12.39 9.89 -16.95
C ALA A 54 11.60 8.72 -16.34
N SER A 55 10.62 8.20 -17.05
CA SER A 55 9.95 6.96 -16.69
C SER A 55 10.87 5.74 -16.82
N ARG A 56 10.69 4.72 -15.98
CA ARG A 56 11.56 3.54 -15.92
C ARG A 56 11.67 2.78 -17.23
N ASN A 57 10.57 2.70 -18.00
CA ASN A 57 10.51 1.99 -19.27
C ASN A 57 11.18 2.73 -20.45
N ILE A 58 11.67 3.96 -20.24
CA ILE A 58 12.38 4.71 -21.27
C ILE A 58 13.87 4.79 -20.95
N CYS A 59 14.25 5.62 -19.98
CA CYS A 59 15.65 5.77 -19.54
C CYS A 59 15.79 6.11 -18.05
N GLY A 60 14.72 5.93 -17.26
CA GLY A 60 14.69 6.27 -15.84
C GLY A 60 14.87 5.07 -14.90
N ASN A 61 15.25 3.88 -15.42
CA ASN A 61 15.56 2.72 -14.58
C ASN A 61 17.04 2.69 -14.21
N TYR A 62 17.34 2.75 -12.93
CA TYR A 62 18.69 2.60 -12.39
C TYR A 62 18.89 1.21 -11.78
N PRO A 63 20.15 0.71 -11.72
CA PRO A 63 20.41 -0.59 -11.09
C PRO A 63 19.88 -0.74 -9.67
N VAL A 64 19.77 0.35 -8.91
CA VAL A 64 19.20 0.33 -7.54
C VAL A 64 17.70 0.00 -7.51
N HIS A 65 16.95 0.23 -8.59
CA HIS A 65 15.55 -0.20 -8.67
C HIS A 65 15.48 -1.72 -8.77
N ASP A 66 16.26 -2.31 -9.68
CA ASP A 66 16.28 -3.76 -9.93
C ASP A 66 16.78 -4.50 -8.68
N GLU A 67 17.87 -4.00 -8.06
CA GLU A 67 18.40 -4.56 -6.83
C GLU A 67 17.40 -4.50 -5.66
N LEU A 68 16.65 -3.41 -5.54
CA LEU A 68 15.61 -3.28 -4.52
C LEU A 68 14.46 -4.26 -4.77
N GLU A 69 14.00 -4.38 -6.01
CA GLU A 69 12.94 -5.30 -6.39
C GLU A 69 13.34 -6.75 -6.13
N GLU A 70 14.55 -7.17 -6.50
CA GLU A 70 15.06 -8.51 -6.19
C GLU A 70 15.13 -8.79 -4.68
N LYS A 71 15.64 -7.84 -3.90
CA LYS A 71 15.71 -7.97 -2.44
C LYS A 71 14.34 -8.05 -1.80
N LEU A 72 13.39 -7.26 -2.27
CA LEU A 72 12.01 -7.29 -1.79
C LEU A 72 11.31 -8.59 -2.18
N ALA A 73 11.48 -9.08 -3.40
CA ALA A 73 10.93 -10.37 -3.83
C ALA A 73 11.44 -11.52 -2.95
N LYS A 74 12.75 -11.55 -2.70
CA LYS A 74 13.36 -12.54 -1.80
C LYS A 74 12.85 -12.41 -0.37
N PHE A 75 12.74 -11.20 0.16
CA PHE A 75 12.23 -10.93 1.51
C PHE A 75 10.79 -11.35 1.69
N LYS A 76 9.95 -11.12 0.69
CA LYS A 76 8.53 -11.48 0.71
C LYS A 76 8.25 -12.93 0.30
N GLY A 77 9.25 -13.65 -0.26
CA GLY A 77 9.08 -15.02 -0.74
C GLY A 77 8.19 -15.13 -1.98
N VAL A 78 8.19 -14.09 -2.84
CA VAL A 78 7.41 -14.02 -4.07
C VAL A 78 8.32 -14.05 -5.30
N GLU A 79 7.76 -14.35 -6.47
CA GLU A 79 8.51 -14.47 -7.72
C GLU A 79 9.11 -13.13 -8.17
N ALA A 80 8.35 -12.05 -8.04
CA ALA A 80 8.79 -10.71 -8.44
C ALA A 80 8.11 -9.62 -7.61
N THR A 81 8.72 -8.43 -7.59
CA THR A 81 8.13 -7.23 -7.01
C THR A 81 8.28 -6.04 -7.96
N LEU A 82 7.40 -5.08 -7.81
CA LEU A 82 7.45 -3.80 -8.52
C LEU A 82 7.37 -2.65 -7.52
N VAL A 83 8.35 -1.75 -7.57
CA VAL A 83 8.44 -0.61 -6.66
C VAL A 83 7.75 0.62 -7.26
N PHE A 84 6.92 1.26 -6.46
CA PHE A 84 6.29 2.55 -6.74
C PHE A 84 6.83 3.60 -5.76
N ASN A 85 6.76 4.88 -6.14
CA ASN A 85 7.21 5.98 -5.28
C ASN A 85 6.33 6.22 -4.04
N CYS A 86 5.09 5.76 -4.07
CA CYS A 86 4.20 5.77 -2.89
C CYS A 86 3.02 4.81 -3.05
N GLY A 87 2.34 4.49 -1.92
CA GLY A 87 1.18 3.59 -1.92
C GLY A 87 -0.01 4.11 -2.73
N VAL A 88 -0.19 5.43 -2.84
CA VAL A 88 -1.26 6.02 -3.67
C VAL A 88 -1.07 5.66 -5.14
N THR A 89 0.16 5.83 -5.65
CA THR A 89 0.48 5.47 -7.04
C THR A 89 0.43 3.96 -7.28
N ALA A 90 0.81 3.15 -6.29
CA ALA A 90 0.67 1.70 -6.37
C ALA A 90 -0.80 1.29 -6.54
N ASN A 91 -1.69 1.74 -5.65
CA ASN A 91 -3.11 1.40 -5.70
C ASN A 91 -3.79 1.95 -6.96
N SER A 92 -3.53 3.22 -7.32
CA SER A 92 -4.10 3.86 -8.51
C SER A 92 -3.60 3.24 -9.82
N GLY A 93 -2.40 2.68 -9.81
CA GLY A 93 -1.81 2.02 -10.97
C GLY A 93 -2.19 0.55 -11.09
N LEU A 94 -2.31 -0.18 -9.96
CA LEU A 94 -2.53 -1.62 -9.96
C LEU A 94 -4.01 -1.97 -10.08
N ILE A 95 -4.88 -1.41 -9.24
CA ILE A 95 -6.29 -1.81 -9.16
C ILE A 95 -7.00 -1.72 -10.51
N PRO A 96 -6.84 -0.65 -11.32
CA PRO A 96 -7.45 -0.57 -12.64
C PRO A 96 -6.89 -1.57 -13.69
N GLN A 97 -5.79 -2.23 -13.39
CA GLN A 97 -5.24 -3.28 -14.26
C GLN A 97 -5.82 -4.66 -13.92
N LEU A 98 -6.27 -4.86 -12.69
CA LEU A 98 -6.86 -6.13 -12.24
C LEU A 98 -8.32 -6.26 -12.66
N VAL A 99 -9.08 -5.19 -12.54
CA VAL A 99 -10.53 -5.13 -12.77
C VAL A 99 -10.95 -3.84 -13.46
N GLY A 100 -12.08 -3.88 -14.18
CA GLY A 100 -12.60 -2.76 -14.95
C GLY A 100 -14.12 -2.76 -15.07
N LYS A 101 -14.63 -2.04 -16.06
CA LYS A 101 -16.08 -1.95 -16.33
C LYS A 101 -16.68 -3.34 -16.57
N GLY A 102 -17.68 -3.70 -15.79
CA GLY A 102 -18.33 -5.02 -15.83
C GLY A 102 -17.88 -5.95 -14.71
N ASP A 103 -16.75 -5.66 -14.07
CA ASP A 103 -16.22 -6.40 -12.93
C ASP A 103 -16.73 -5.83 -11.59
N PHE A 104 -16.42 -6.53 -10.49
CA PHE A 104 -16.89 -6.22 -9.15
C PHE A 104 -15.72 -6.16 -8.16
N ILE A 105 -15.74 -5.14 -7.31
CA ILE A 105 -14.80 -4.98 -6.20
C ILE A 105 -15.59 -5.08 -4.89
N TYR A 106 -15.11 -5.92 -3.97
CA TYR A 106 -15.61 -6.06 -2.61
C TYR A 106 -14.59 -5.41 -1.67
N SER A 107 -14.91 -4.22 -1.17
CA SER A 107 -14.00 -3.39 -0.40
C SER A 107 -14.43 -3.31 1.06
N ASP A 108 -13.50 -3.51 1.99
CA ASP A 108 -13.74 -3.19 3.40
C ASP A 108 -14.07 -1.70 3.56
N GLU A 109 -15.03 -1.37 4.43
CA GLU A 109 -15.52 0.00 4.61
C GLU A 109 -14.47 0.95 5.20
N LEU A 110 -13.46 0.43 5.93
CA LEU A 110 -12.39 1.21 6.53
C LEU A 110 -11.09 1.22 5.71
N ASN A 111 -11.13 0.72 4.49
CA ASN A 111 -9.98 0.77 3.60
C ASN A 111 -9.43 2.19 3.43
N HIS A 112 -8.11 2.28 3.31
CA HIS A 112 -7.42 3.54 3.10
C HIS A 112 -7.93 4.28 1.85
N GLY A 113 -8.05 5.61 1.93
CA GLY A 113 -8.56 6.46 0.84
C GLY A 113 -7.93 6.20 -0.53
N SER A 114 -6.64 5.84 -0.58
CA SER A 114 -5.96 5.49 -1.84
C SER A 114 -6.45 4.19 -2.48
N ILE A 115 -6.92 3.22 -1.70
CA ILE A 115 -7.58 2.02 -2.20
C ILE A 115 -8.93 2.42 -2.80
N ILE A 116 -9.71 3.21 -2.07
CA ILE A 116 -11.02 3.70 -2.53
C ILE A 116 -10.88 4.46 -3.86
N ASP A 117 -9.87 5.33 -3.98
CA ASP A 117 -9.60 6.07 -5.21
C ASP A 117 -9.15 5.15 -6.36
N GLY A 118 -8.30 4.15 -6.09
CA GLY A 118 -7.93 3.13 -7.06
C GLY A 118 -9.13 2.31 -7.54
N CYS A 119 -10.03 1.93 -6.62
CA CYS A 119 -11.29 1.25 -6.97
C CYS A 119 -12.17 2.10 -7.88
N ARG A 120 -12.31 3.39 -7.58
CA ARG A 120 -13.09 4.32 -8.42
C ARG A 120 -12.50 4.48 -9.81
N LEU A 121 -11.18 4.55 -9.92
CA LEU A 121 -10.47 4.67 -11.20
C LEU A 121 -10.64 3.44 -12.10
N SER A 122 -10.86 2.26 -11.54
CA SER A 122 -11.07 1.03 -12.33
C SER A 122 -12.36 1.05 -13.14
N GLY A 123 -13.38 1.78 -12.68
CA GLY A 123 -14.73 1.75 -13.28
C GLY A 123 -15.52 0.47 -13.00
N ALA A 124 -15.01 -0.44 -12.17
CA ALA A 124 -15.72 -1.62 -11.68
C ALA A 124 -16.85 -1.23 -10.71
N LYS A 125 -17.81 -2.12 -10.51
CA LYS A 125 -18.85 -1.92 -9.49
C LYS A 125 -18.27 -2.20 -8.11
N ILE A 126 -18.35 -1.23 -7.21
CA ILE A 126 -17.83 -1.33 -5.84
C ILE A 126 -18.98 -1.73 -4.91
N LYS A 127 -18.79 -2.83 -4.19
CA LYS A 127 -19.62 -3.30 -3.08
C LYS A 127 -18.81 -3.18 -1.81
N VAL A 128 -19.32 -2.45 -0.84
CA VAL A 128 -18.64 -2.21 0.44
C VAL A 128 -19.21 -3.16 1.47
N PHE A 129 -18.35 -3.97 2.11
CA PHE A 129 -18.74 -4.80 3.24
C PHE A 129 -18.34 -4.14 4.56
N ARG A 130 -19.08 -4.47 5.63
CA ARG A 130 -18.80 -3.96 6.97
C ARG A 130 -17.41 -4.41 7.42
N HIS A 131 -16.73 -3.54 8.13
CA HIS A 131 -15.36 -3.77 8.60
C HIS A 131 -15.18 -5.15 9.24
N MET A 132 -14.28 -5.95 8.64
CA MET A 132 -13.91 -7.31 9.07
C MET A 132 -15.11 -8.29 9.23
N ASP A 133 -16.26 -8.00 8.63
CA ASP A 133 -17.46 -8.85 8.68
C ASP A 133 -17.46 -9.83 7.51
N MET A 134 -16.92 -11.03 7.76
CA MET A 134 -16.80 -12.09 6.76
C MET A 134 -18.16 -12.64 6.32
N ALA A 135 -19.15 -12.65 7.21
CA ALA A 135 -20.51 -13.08 6.86
C ALA A 135 -21.14 -12.10 5.87
N HIS A 136 -20.97 -10.79 6.08
CA HIS A 136 -21.46 -9.78 5.13
C HIS A 136 -20.68 -9.82 3.80
N LEU A 137 -19.36 -10.07 3.84
CA LEU A 137 -18.58 -10.29 2.62
C LEU A 137 -19.11 -11.49 1.82
N GLU A 138 -19.37 -12.61 2.51
CA GLU A 138 -19.90 -13.81 1.89
C GLU A 138 -21.29 -13.57 1.28
N ASP A 139 -22.20 -12.90 2.01
CA ASP A 139 -23.53 -12.54 1.49
C ASP A 139 -23.42 -11.75 0.16
N LEU A 140 -22.48 -10.80 0.08
CA LEU A 140 -22.23 -10.04 -1.14
C LEU A 140 -21.63 -10.87 -2.27
N LEU A 141 -20.78 -11.85 -1.96
CA LEU A 141 -20.14 -12.75 -2.93
C LEU A 141 -21.11 -13.78 -3.51
N GLN A 142 -22.17 -14.17 -2.76
CA GLN A 142 -23.22 -15.07 -3.22
C GLN A 142 -24.06 -14.47 -4.35
N GLU A 143 -24.12 -13.16 -4.47
CA GLU A 143 -24.86 -12.53 -5.56
C GLU A 143 -24.27 -12.93 -6.93
N PRO A 144 -25.10 -13.38 -7.88
CA PRO A 144 -24.64 -13.75 -9.21
C PRO A 144 -24.05 -12.54 -9.94
N VAL A 145 -22.84 -12.70 -10.46
CA VAL A 145 -22.15 -11.67 -11.26
C VAL A 145 -21.45 -12.31 -12.47
N GLU A 146 -21.44 -11.62 -13.61
CA GLU A 146 -20.82 -12.10 -14.85
C GLU A 146 -19.37 -11.60 -15.03
N GLY A 147 -18.87 -10.74 -14.16
CA GLY A 147 -17.51 -10.19 -14.24
C GLY A 147 -16.54 -10.87 -13.28
N LYS A 148 -15.30 -10.41 -13.33
CA LYS A 148 -14.30 -10.76 -12.32
C LYS A 148 -14.69 -10.22 -10.94
N ARG A 149 -14.26 -10.88 -9.90
CA ARG A 149 -14.40 -10.46 -8.51
C ARG A 149 -13.03 -10.12 -7.95
N LEU A 150 -12.92 -8.98 -7.28
CA LEU A 150 -11.74 -8.56 -6.54
C LEU A 150 -12.14 -8.25 -5.10
N ILE A 151 -11.62 -8.98 -4.13
CA ILE A 151 -11.70 -8.63 -2.72
C ILE A 151 -10.48 -7.77 -2.40
N ILE A 152 -10.67 -6.62 -1.76
CA ILE A 152 -9.58 -5.69 -1.45
C ILE A 152 -9.65 -5.18 -0.03
N THR A 153 -8.51 -5.19 0.69
CA THR A 153 -8.42 -4.78 2.09
C THR A 153 -7.05 -4.19 2.44
N ASP A 154 -6.99 -3.33 3.46
CA ASP A 154 -5.75 -3.07 4.18
C ASP A 154 -5.40 -4.31 5.01
N GLY A 155 -4.14 -4.76 5.01
CA GLY A 155 -3.70 -5.87 5.88
C GLY A 155 -3.62 -5.48 7.36
N VAL A 156 -3.32 -4.19 7.61
CA VAL A 156 -3.33 -3.56 8.94
C VAL A 156 -4.01 -2.20 8.82
N PHE A 157 -5.11 -2.00 9.50
CA PHE A 157 -5.84 -0.73 9.51
C PHE A 157 -5.16 0.27 10.44
N SER A 158 -4.69 1.39 9.87
CA SER A 158 -3.76 2.29 10.58
C SER A 158 -4.37 3.09 11.71
N MET A 159 -5.68 3.30 11.69
CA MET A 159 -6.34 4.14 12.71
C MET A 159 -6.57 3.36 14.00
N ASP A 160 -6.99 2.11 13.89
CA ASP A 160 -7.39 1.29 15.03
C ASP A 160 -6.37 0.19 15.34
N GLY A 161 -5.53 -0.18 14.37
CA GLY A 161 -4.49 -1.21 14.53
C GLY A 161 -5.00 -2.63 14.24
N ASP A 162 -6.22 -2.75 13.73
CA ASP A 162 -6.85 -4.03 13.43
C ASP A 162 -6.11 -4.76 12.31
N LEU A 163 -6.08 -6.09 12.42
CA LEU A 163 -5.52 -6.99 11.40
C LEU A 163 -6.66 -7.60 10.60
N ALA A 164 -6.59 -7.47 9.28
CA ALA A 164 -7.58 -8.11 8.41
C ALA A 164 -7.58 -9.64 8.61
N PRO A 165 -8.75 -10.31 8.62
CA PRO A 165 -8.87 -11.75 8.73
C PRO A 165 -8.52 -12.43 7.40
N LEU A 166 -7.24 -12.30 6.98
CA LEU A 166 -6.76 -12.73 5.67
C LEU A 166 -6.97 -14.21 5.36
N PRO A 167 -6.81 -15.15 6.33
CA PRO A 167 -7.10 -16.56 6.06
C PRO A 167 -8.55 -16.79 5.62
N GLU A 168 -9.52 -16.24 6.37
CA GLU A 168 -10.95 -16.38 6.04
C GLU A 168 -11.29 -15.67 4.71
N MET A 169 -10.67 -14.51 4.44
CA MET A 169 -10.83 -13.81 3.17
C MET A 169 -10.27 -14.62 1.99
N ALA A 170 -9.14 -15.33 2.19
CA ALA A 170 -8.56 -16.20 1.18
C ALA A 170 -9.47 -17.41 0.88
N ASP A 171 -10.03 -18.02 1.94
CA ASP A 171 -10.99 -19.13 1.78
C ASP A 171 -12.23 -18.69 0.99
N LEU A 172 -12.78 -17.50 1.28
CA LEU A 172 -13.88 -16.93 0.52
C LEU A 172 -13.48 -16.58 -0.92
N ALA A 173 -12.28 -16.04 -1.13
CA ALA A 173 -11.77 -15.74 -2.47
C ALA A 173 -11.70 -17.01 -3.34
N ASP A 174 -11.17 -18.10 -2.79
CA ASP A 174 -11.09 -19.40 -3.46
C ASP A 174 -12.50 -19.97 -3.74
N GLN A 175 -13.38 -19.95 -2.74
CA GLN A 175 -14.75 -20.46 -2.84
C GLN A 175 -15.56 -19.76 -3.93
N TYR A 176 -15.41 -18.43 -4.08
CA TYR A 176 -16.18 -17.63 -5.03
C TYR A 176 -15.40 -17.23 -6.28
N ASN A 177 -14.22 -17.82 -6.52
CA ASN A 177 -13.34 -17.52 -7.64
C ASN A 177 -13.07 -16.00 -7.77
N ALA A 178 -12.65 -15.38 -6.66
CA ALA A 178 -12.28 -14.00 -6.58
C ALA A 178 -10.76 -13.83 -6.45
N LEU A 179 -10.24 -12.72 -6.96
CA LEU A 179 -8.88 -12.27 -6.63
C LEU A 179 -8.89 -11.65 -5.24
N LEU A 180 -7.86 -11.87 -4.45
CA LEU A 180 -7.64 -11.19 -3.17
C LEU A 180 -6.43 -10.26 -3.27
N GLU A 181 -6.65 -8.98 -3.08
CA GLU A 181 -5.59 -7.96 -3.00
C GLU A 181 -5.58 -7.36 -1.61
N GLN A 182 -4.40 -7.31 -1.00
CA GLN A 182 -4.20 -6.71 0.29
C GLN A 182 -3.08 -5.67 0.25
N LYS A 183 -3.34 -4.53 0.87
CA LYS A 183 -2.31 -3.52 1.10
C LYS A 183 -1.55 -3.84 2.39
N HIS A 184 -0.29 -4.22 2.25
CA HIS A 184 0.60 -4.31 3.40
C HIS A 184 1.10 -2.91 3.78
N LYS A 185 0.94 -2.53 5.03
CA LYS A 185 1.75 -1.45 5.62
C LYS A 185 3.08 -2.06 6.07
N ASN A 186 4.13 -1.61 5.42
CA ASN A 186 5.50 -1.94 5.84
C ASN A 186 5.91 -1.11 7.05
#